data_76fc35dc35b4342bfefb865518cb6d72
#
_entry.id   76fc35dc35b4342bfefb865518cb6d72
#
_cell.length_a   1.000
_cell.length_b   1.000
_cell.length_c   1.000
_cell.angle_alpha   90.00
_cell.angle_beta   90.00
_cell.angle_gamma   90.00
#
_symmetry.space_group_name_H-M   'P 1'
#
loop_
_entity.id
_entity.type
_entity.pdbx_description
1 polymer ?
#
loop_
_entity_poly.entity_id
_entity_poly.type
_entity_poly.pdbx_seq_one_letter_code
_entity_poly.pdbx_strand_id
1 'polypeptide(L)'
;MRVKPKKQLGQHFLNDEHIAYDISETISGRYMPASHPEWGDLPVVEVGPGMGVLTKYLIDSQRDVTAIELDHESVEYLAKVYPALRVVEADFLRLDLSTIYKGEFALIGNYPYNISSQIFFKVLEDRDKIPVVTGMLQKEVAERICSRPGSKVYGILSVLLQTWYNCEYLFNVEPHVFTPPPKVRSGVLRLTRNDRKELPCDPAFFKRVVKTAFGQRRKTLRNSLSTLIEPGSPVLSSRFMTERPERLSVEEFIE
;
A
#
# COMPACT_ATOMS: atom_id res chain seq x y z
N MET A 1 12.88 -27.70 -7.16
CA MET A 1 13.22 -26.61 -8.12
C MET A 1 13.49 -25.37 -7.26
N ARG A 2 14.53 -24.60 -7.49
CA ARG A 2 14.81 -23.37 -6.72
C ARG A 2 14.65 -22.17 -7.65
N VAL A 3 13.66 -21.34 -7.40
CA VAL A 3 13.44 -20.10 -8.15
C VAL A 3 14.59 -19.14 -7.86
N LYS A 4 15.15 -18.51 -8.90
CA LYS A 4 16.22 -17.52 -8.76
C LYS A 4 15.61 -16.11 -8.71
N PRO A 5 16.01 -15.26 -7.75
CA PRO A 5 15.50 -13.89 -7.70
C PRO A 5 15.91 -13.09 -8.93
N LYS A 6 14.94 -12.40 -9.55
CA LYS A 6 15.11 -11.57 -10.75
C LYS A 6 15.23 -10.11 -10.35
N LYS A 7 16.40 -9.52 -10.54
CA LYS A 7 16.68 -8.13 -10.17
C LYS A 7 15.72 -7.14 -10.87
N GLN A 8 15.36 -7.41 -12.11
CA GLN A 8 14.42 -6.58 -12.88
C GLN A 8 13.00 -6.55 -12.29
N LEU A 9 12.61 -7.56 -11.53
CA LEU A 9 11.36 -7.65 -10.81
C LEU A 9 11.45 -7.14 -9.37
N GLY A 10 12.63 -6.66 -8.94
CA GLY A 10 12.84 -6.16 -7.56
C GLY A 10 12.68 -7.24 -6.50
N GLN A 11 12.90 -8.52 -6.84
CA GLN A 11 12.68 -9.65 -5.95
C GLN A 11 13.75 -9.76 -4.86
N HIS A 12 13.29 -9.82 -3.61
CA HIS A 12 14.05 -10.15 -2.41
C HIS A 12 13.22 -11.18 -1.64
N PHE A 13 13.62 -12.45 -1.70
CA PHE A 13 12.87 -13.52 -1.02
C PHE A 13 13.14 -13.47 0.48
N LEU A 14 12.08 -13.37 1.26
CA LEU A 14 12.14 -13.47 2.71
C LEU A 14 12.46 -14.93 3.09
N ASN A 15 13.43 -15.12 3.99
CA ASN A 15 13.84 -16.45 4.47
C ASN A 15 13.47 -16.69 5.92
N ASP A 16 13.01 -15.66 6.64
CA ASP A 16 12.67 -15.74 8.06
C ASP A 16 11.18 -16.10 8.21
N GLU A 17 10.92 -17.31 8.69
CA GLU A 17 9.59 -17.86 8.89
C GLU A 17 8.81 -17.13 10.01
N HIS A 18 9.49 -16.63 11.04
CA HIS A 18 8.82 -15.88 12.12
C HIS A 18 8.31 -14.54 11.61
N ILE A 19 9.12 -13.85 10.82
CA ILE A 19 8.71 -12.58 10.20
C ILE A 19 7.57 -12.82 9.23
N ALA A 20 7.62 -13.90 8.44
CA ALA A 20 6.53 -14.26 7.52
C ALA A 20 5.23 -14.53 8.29
N TYR A 21 5.31 -15.26 9.39
CA TYR A 21 4.18 -15.50 10.28
C TYR A 21 3.64 -14.18 10.86
N ASP A 22 4.51 -13.33 11.41
CA ASP A 22 4.09 -12.05 11.99
C ASP A 22 3.40 -11.15 10.97
N ILE A 23 3.88 -11.11 9.71
CA ILE A 23 3.22 -10.37 8.63
C ILE A 23 1.85 -10.97 8.33
N SER A 24 1.73 -12.30 8.22
CA SER A 24 0.45 -12.96 7.94
C SER A 24 -0.60 -12.70 9.02
N GLU A 25 -0.16 -12.62 10.29
CA GLU A 25 -1.03 -12.33 11.43
C GLU A 25 -1.59 -10.90 11.43
N THR A 26 -0.96 -9.95 10.74
CA THR A 26 -1.42 -8.55 10.72
C THR A 26 -2.80 -8.36 10.08
N ILE A 27 -3.32 -9.36 9.36
CA ILE A 27 -4.69 -9.38 8.82
C ILE A 27 -5.65 -10.23 9.66
N SER A 28 -5.23 -10.77 10.80
CA SER A 28 -6.12 -11.54 11.68
C SER A 28 -7.14 -10.66 12.40
N GLY A 29 -8.30 -11.22 12.76
CA GLY A 29 -9.40 -10.48 13.37
C GLY A 29 -9.01 -9.70 14.64
N ARG A 30 -8.02 -10.21 15.41
CA ARG A 30 -7.50 -9.52 16.62
C ARG A 30 -6.86 -8.15 16.35
N TYR A 31 -6.49 -7.88 15.11
CA TYR A 31 -5.87 -6.62 14.69
C TYR A 31 -6.82 -5.71 13.91
N MET A 32 -8.05 -6.18 13.67
CA MET A 32 -9.04 -5.39 12.96
C MET A 32 -9.67 -4.34 13.89
N PRO A 33 -10.18 -3.22 13.34
CA PRO A 33 -10.93 -2.24 14.13
C PRO A 33 -12.13 -2.90 14.81
N ALA A 34 -12.44 -2.49 16.03
CA ALA A 34 -13.60 -3.00 16.76
C ALA A 34 -14.94 -2.75 16.04
N SER A 35 -14.98 -1.73 15.16
CA SER A 35 -16.13 -1.45 14.29
C SER A 35 -16.28 -2.43 13.12
N HIS A 36 -15.22 -3.14 12.76
CA HIS A 36 -15.14 -4.04 11.59
C HIS A 36 -14.34 -5.31 11.90
N PRO A 37 -14.74 -6.10 12.91
CA PRO A 37 -14.05 -7.36 13.23
C PRO A 37 -14.12 -8.37 12.06
N GLU A 38 -15.17 -8.31 11.25
CA GLU A 38 -15.40 -9.16 10.07
C GLU A 38 -14.31 -9.03 9.00
N TRP A 39 -13.55 -7.94 8.96
CA TRP A 39 -12.43 -7.79 8.03
C TRP A 39 -11.31 -8.81 8.27
N GLY A 40 -11.26 -9.38 9.48
CA GLY A 40 -10.36 -10.49 9.78
C GLY A 40 -10.67 -11.80 9.02
N ASP A 41 -11.87 -11.95 8.47
CA ASP A 41 -12.33 -13.15 7.77
C ASP A 41 -12.45 -12.96 6.24
N LEU A 42 -12.05 -11.80 5.72
CA LEU A 42 -12.10 -11.54 4.28
C LEU A 42 -11.22 -12.51 3.48
N PRO A 43 -11.61 -12.80 2.22
CA PRO A 43 -10.69 -13.39 1.25
C PRO A 43 -9.42 -12.58 1.13
N VAL A 44 -8.32 -13.21 0.78
CA VAL A 44 -7.00 -12.58 0.74
C VAL A 44 -6.43 -12.61 -0.67
N VAL A 45 -5.98 -11.46 -1.14
CA VAL A 45 -5.13 -11.36 -2.34
C VAL A 45 -3.69 -11.14 -1.89
N GLU A 46 -2.81 -12.09 -2.20
CA GLU A 46 -1.38 -11.95 -1.99
C GLU A 46 -0.70 -11.46 -3.27
N VAL A 47 0.05 -10.36 -3.17
CA VAL A 47 0.78 -9.77 -4.30
C VAL A 47 2.25 -10.17 -4.24
N GLY A 48 2.73 -10.85 -5.29
CA GLY A 48 4.12 -11.28 -5.40
C GLY A 48 4.50 -12.35 -4.37
N PRO A 49 3.81 -13.48 -4.31
CA PRO A 49 4.09 -14.56 -3.33
C PRO A 49 5.50 -15.13 -3.46
N GLY A 50 6.13 -15.04 -4.62
CA GLY A 50 7.44 -15.62 -4.90
C GLY A 50 7.47 -17.12 -4.66
N MET A 51 8.23 -17.56 -3.66
CA MET A 51 8.27 -18.98 -3.26
C MET A 51 7.24 -19.36 -2.16
N GLY A 52 6.30 -18.47 -1.84
CA GLY A 52 5.16 -18.78 -0.98
C GLY A 52 5.46 -18.75 0.52
N VAL A 53 6.44 -17.97 0.98
CA VAL A 53 6.78 -17.90 2.41
C VAL A 53 5.65 -17.31 3.25
N LEU A 54 4.93 -16.29 2.75
CA LEU A 54 3.72 -15.76 3.38
C LEU A 54 2.52 -16.66 3.07
N THR A 55 2.40 -17.12 1.83
CA THR A 55 1.31 -17.98 1.32
C THR A 55 1.07 -19.16 2.24
N LYS A 56 2.13 -19.80 2.73
CA LYS A 56 2.05 -20.93 3.67
C LYS A 56 1.16 -20.61 4.87
N TYR A 57 1.44 -19.52 5.55
CA TYR A 57 0.71 -19.12 6.76
C TYR A 57 -0.70 -18.64 6.47
N LEU A 58 -0.93 -18.02 5.31
CA LEU A 58 -2.27 -17.62 4.87
C LEU A 58 -3.16 -18.84 4.61
N ILE A 59 -2.60 -19.89 3.99
CA ILE A 59 -3.32 -21.17 3.78
C ILE A 59 -3.55 -21.90 5.10
N ASP A 60 -2.53 -21.98 5.97
CA ASP A 60 -2.61 -22.63 7.28
C ASP A 60 -3.70 -21.98 8.16
N SER A 61 -3.97 -20.69 7.99
CA SER A 61 -5.06 -19.97 8.66
C SER A 61 -6.45 -20.22 8.05
N GLN A 62 -6.58 -21.15 7.09
CA GLN A 62 -7.83 -21.55 6.41
C GLN A 62 -8.53 -20.41 5.65
N ARG A 63 -7.79 -19.43 5.18
CA ARG A 63 -8.31 -18.30 4.40
C ARG A 63 -8.49 -18.68 2.94
N ASP A 64 -9.46 -18.05 2.29
CA ASP A 64 -9.57 -18.07 0.82
C ASP A 64 -8.47 -17.15 0.25
N VAL A 65 -7.42 -17.77 -0.30
CA VAL A 65 -6.22 -17.06 -0.78
C VAL A 65 -6.13 -17.14 -2.29
N THR A 66 -6.01 -15.99 -2.94
CA THR A 66 -5.61 -15.89 -4.35
C THR A 66 -4.26 -15.17 -4.43
N ALA A 67 -3.27 -15.81 -5.02
CA ALA A 67 -1.95 -15.22 -5.25
C ALA A 67 -1.85 -14.63 -6.66
N ILE A 68 -1.31 -13.41 -6.78
CA ILE A 68 -1.04 -12.75 -8.07
C ILE A 68 0.47 -12.66 -8.25
N GLU A 69 1.00 -13.34 -9.25
CA GLU A 69 2.44 -13.42 -9.51
C GLU A 69 2.73 -13.14 -10.99
N LEU A 70 3.77 -12.34 -11.24
CA LEU A 70 4.21 -12.00 -12.59
C LEU A 70 5.29 -12.97 -13.10
N ASP A 71 6.08 -13.55 -12.20
CA ASP A 71 7.19 -14.43 -12.54
C ASP A 71 6.72 -15.86 -12.79
N HIS A 72 6.77 -16.28 -14.05
CA HIS A 72 6.37 -17.62 -14.48
C HIS A 72 7.05 -18.76 -13.71
N GLU A 73 8.36 -18.64 -13.39
CA GLU A 73 9.06 -19.67 -12.60
C GLU A 73 8.50 -19.79 -11.18
N SER A 74 8.09 -18.66 -10.58
CA SER A 74 7.42 -18.63 -9.28
C SER A 74 6.03 -19.25 -9.37
N VAL A 75 5.27 -18.97 -10.43
CA VAL A 75 3.94 -19.57 -10.68
C VAL A 75 4.06 -21.10 -10.80
N GLU A 76 5.01 -21.61 -11.60
CA GLU A 76 5.24 -23.05 -11.71
C GLU A 76 5.66 -23.69 -10.39
N TYR A 77 6.47 -22.99 -9.59
CA TYR A 77 6.89 -23.46 -8.28
C TYR A 77 5.69 -23.55 -7.33
N LEU A 78 4.87 -22.51 -7.25
CA LEU A 78 3.69 -22.46 -6.39
C LEU A 78 2.67 -23.56 -6.77
N ALA A 79 2.44 -23.78 -8.06
CA ALA A 79 1.53 -24.84 -8.52
C ALA A 79 1.99 -26.25 -8.09
N LYS A 80 3.30 -26.47 -7.93
CA LYS A 80 3.86 -27.76 -7.46
C LYS A 80 3.79 -27.89 -5.94
N VAL A 81 4.06 -26.80 -5.19
CA VAL A 81 4.16 -26.82 -3.72
C VAL A 81 2.79 -26.66 -3.07
N TYR A 82 1.93 -25.84 -3.67
CA TYR A 82 0.59 -25.52 -3.18
C TYR A 82 -0.47 -25.77 -4.27
N PRO A 83 -0.74 -27.05 -4.64
CA PRO A 83 -1.59 -27.38 -5.79
C PRO A 83 -3.06 -26.94 -5.65
N ALA A 84 -3.51 -26.65 -4.42
CA ALA A 84 -4.85 -26.12 -4.16
C ALA A 84 -4.92 -24.58 -4.17
N LEU A 85 -3.77 -23.89 -4.22
CA LEU A 85 -3.73 -22.44 -4.25
C LEU A 85 -4.19 -21.92 -5.61
N ARG A 86 -5.10 -20.95 -5.61
CA ARG A 86 -5.43 -20.19 -6.82
C ARG A 86 -4.29 -19.21 -7.13
N VAL A 87 -3.53 -19.48 -8.18
CA VAL A 87 -2.47 -18.58 -8.66
C VAL A 87 -2.91 -17.93 -9.96
N VAL A 88 -2.81 -16.61 -10.04
CA VAL A 88 -3.09 -15.80 -11.23
C VAL A 88 -1.77 -15.25 -11.75
N GLU A 89 -1.31 -15.74 -12.91
CA GLU A 89 -0.13 -15.21 -13.58
C GLU A 89 -0.48 -13.90 -14.27
N ALA A 90 -0.17 -12.77 -13.63
CA ALA A 90 -0.52 -11.45 -14.13
C ALA A 90 0.33 -10.33 -13.51
N ASP A 91 0.38 -9.20 -14.21
CA ASP A 91 0.85 -7.93 -13.64
C ASP A 91 -0.25 -7.32 -12.77
N PHE A 92 -0.03 -7.31 -11.45
CA PHE A 92 -0.96 -6.74 -10.48
C PHE A 92 -1.40 -5.31 -10.82
N LEU A 93 -0.49 -4.49 -11.35
CA LEU A 93 -0.78 -3.09 -11.65
C LEU A 93 -1.77 -2.92 -12.81
N ARG A 94 -1.88 -3.92 -13.69
CA ARG A 94 -2.76 -3.91 -14.87
C ARG A 94 -4.01 -4.77 -14.73
N LEU A 95 -4.02 -5.63 -13.70
CA LEU A 95 -5.12 -6.57 -13.50
C LEU A 95 -6.38 -5.85 -13.02
N ASP A 96 -7.52 -6.18 -13.61
CA ASP A 96 -8.83 -5.80 -13.06
C ASP A 96 -9.14 -6.70 -11.86
N LEU A 97 -9.06 -6.14 -10.67
CA LEU A 97 -9.28 -6.88 -9.41
C LEU A 97 -10.74 -7.36 -9.26
N SER A 98 -11.69 -6.81 -10.04
CA SER A 98 -13.07 -7.30 -10.06
C SER A 98 -13.21 -8.71 -10.64
N THR A 99 -12.19 -9.17 -11.38
CA THR A 99 -12.13 -10.54 -11.91
C THR A 99 -11.67 -11.57 -10.86
N ILE A 100 -11.07 -11.10 -9.78
CA ILE A 100 -10.58 -11.94 -8.69
C ILE A 100 -11.70 -12.20 -7.67
N TYR A 101 -12.23 -11.11 -7.09
CA TYR A 101 -13.35 -11.16 -6.16
C TYR A 101 -14.41 -10.12 -6.52
N LYS A 102 -15.68 -10.48 -6.36
CA LYS A 102 -16.80 -9.55 -6.55
C LYS A 102 -17.00 -8.62 -5.35
N GLY A 103 -16.75 -9.13 -4.15
CA GLY A 103 -16.85 -8.39 -2.89
C GLY A 103 -15.51 -7.83 -2.42
N GLU A 104 -15.48 -7.48 -1.14
CA GLU A 104 -14.29 -7.00 -0.45
C GLU A 104 -13.27 -8.13 -0.22
N PHE A 105 -11.99 -7.76 -0.17
CA PHE A 105 -10.87 -8.65 0.14
C PHE A 105 -9.75 -7.88 0.84
N ALA A 106 -8.94 -8.60 1.62
CA ALA A 106 -7.71 -8.06 2.19
C ALA A 106 -6.55 -8.21 1.19
N LEU A 107 -5.69 -7.20 1.11
CA LEU A 107 -4.49 -7.22 0.29
C LEU A 107 -3.25 -7.40 1.17
N ILE A 108 -2.40 -8.37 0.84
CA ILE A 108 -1.15 -8.63 1.57
C ILE A 108 0.00 -8.88 0.60
N GLY A 109 1.24 -8.62 1.04
CA GLY A 109 2.42 -9.00 0.27
C GLY A 109 3.75 -8.60 0.89
N ASN A 110 4.80 -9.27 0.44
CA ASN A 110 6.16 -8.74 0.44
C ASN A 110 6.34 -7.96 -0.86
N TYR A 111 5.92 -6.68 -0.85
CA TYR A 111 5.77 -5.90 -2.07
C TYR A 111 7.11 -5.64 -2.77
N PRO A 112 7.23 -5.87 -4.11
CA PRO A 112 8.42 -5.52 -4.85
C PRO A 112 8.76 -4.04 -4.71
N TYR A 113 10.01 -3.72 -4.33
CA TYR A 113 10.40 -2.36 -3.97
C TYR A 113 10.28 -1.35 -5.12
N ASN A 114 10.54 -1.79 -6.34
CA ASN A 114 10.49 -0.95 -7.55
C ASN A 114 9.08 -0.49 -7.93
N ILE A 115 8.03 -1.18 -7.46
CA ILE A 115 6.63 -0.85 -7.80
C ILE A 115 5.76 -0.57 -6.57
N SER A 116 6.33 -0.56 -5.35
CA SER A 116 5.54 -0.43 -4.12
C SER A 116 4.64 0.81 -4.12
N SER A 117 5.14 1.96 -4.55
CA SER A 117 4.31 3.18 -4.66
C SER A 117 3.14 3.02 -5.65
N GLN A 118 3.35 2.33 -6.77
CA GLN A 118 2.31 2.09 -7.78
C GLN A 118 1.23 1.13 -7.25
N ILE A 119 1.62 0.12 -6.44
CA ILE A 119 0.68 -0.76 -5.75
C ILE A 119 -0.27 0.06 -4.88
N PHE A 120 0.23 1.02 -4.10
CA PHE A 120 -0.61 1.86 -3.24
C PHE A 120 -1.48 2.85 -4.03
N PHE A 121 -1.05 3.30 -5.22
CA PHE A 121 -1.93 4.06 -6.11
C PHE A 121 -3.08 3.19 -6.65
N LYS A 122 -2.80 1.93 -7.00
CA LYS A 122 -3.85 0.98 -7.39
C LYS A 122 -4.80 0.65 -6.24
N VAL A 123 -4.30 0.49 -5.03
CA VAL A 123 -5.14 0.36 -3.83
C VAL A 123 -6.13 1.53 -3.70
N LEU A 124 -5.69 2.77 -3.96
CA LEU A 124 -6.57 3.94 -3.94
C LEU A 124 -7.64 3.92 -5.03
N GLU A 125 -7.34 3.34 -6.19
CA GLU A 125 -8.29 3.20 -7.30
C GLU A 125 -9.36 2.15 -6.99
N ASP A 126 -8.97 1.04 -6.35
CA ASP A 126 -9.84 -0.09 -5.99
C ASP A 126 -10.27 -0.07 -4.50
N ARG A 127 -10.11 1.07 -3.80
CA ARG A 127 -10.30 1.19 -2.35
C ARG A 127 -11.63 0.66 -1.83
N ASP A 128 -12.69 0.74 -2.65
CA ASP A 128 -14.03 0.31 -2.25
C ASP A 128 -14.13 -1.22 -2.09
N LYS A 129 -13.14 -1.95 -2.63
CA LYS A 129 -13.01 -3.41 -2.51
C LYS A 129 -11.93 -3.83 -1.52
N ILE A 130 -11.04 -2.92 -1.11
CA ILE A 130 -9.86 -3.26 -0.32
C ILE A 130 -9.92 -2.54 1.04
N PRO A 131 -10.69 -3.06 2.01
CA PRO A 131 -10.76 -2.43 3.33
C PRO A 131 -9.50 -2.62 4.16
N VAL A 132 -8.70 -3.66 3.89
CA VAL A 132 -7.47 -3.96 4.63
C VAL A 132 -6.32 -4.17 3.66
N VAL A 133 -5.22 -3.45 3.90
CA VAL A 133 -3.95 -3.64 3.19
C VAL A 133 -2.85 -3.82 4.22
N THR A 134 -2.05 -4.84 4.08
CA THR A 134 -0.88 -5.02 4.93
C THR A 134 0.30 -5.54 4.12
N GLY A 135 1.48 -5.42 4.66
CA GLY A 135 2.66 -6.03 4.05
C GLY A 135 3.93 -5.24 4.25
N MET A 136 4.96 -5.77 3.64
CA MET A 136 6.32 -5.30 3.78
C MET A 136 6.79 -4.59 2.50
N LEU A 137 7.47 -3.46 2.70
CA LEU A 137 8.05 -2.64 1.63
C LEU A 137 9.29 -1.92 2.15
N GLN A 138 9.97 -1.11 1.33
CA GLN A 138 11.09 -0.31 1.79
C GLN A 138 10.67 0.57 2.98
N LYS A 139 11.48 0.57 4.04
CA LYS A 139 11.23 1.33 5.27
C LYS A 139 10.84 2.78 5.02
N GLU A 140 11.60 3.47 4.17
CA GLU A 140 11.34 4.88 3.85
C GLU A 140 9.95 5.11 3.25
N VAL A 141 9.46 4.18 2.42
CA VAL A 141 8.14 4.28 1.80
C VAL A 141 7.04 3.98 2.83
N ALA A 142 7.23 2.98 3.70
CA ALA A 142 6.31 2.67 4.78
C ALA A 142 6.20 3.84 5.79
N GLU A 143 7.35 4.41 6.20
CA GLU A 143 7.39 5.60 7.06
C GLU A 143 6.69 6.80 6.40
N ARG A 144 6.88 7.01 5.10
CA ARG A 144 6.21 8.08 4.34
C ARG A 144 4.70 7.93 4.37
N ILE A 145 4.19 6.73 4.11
CA ILE A 145 2.76 6.44 4.11
C ILE A 145 2.14 6.74 5.48
N CYS A 146 2.81 6.36 6.56
CA CYS A 146 2.32 6.49 7.94
C CYS A 146 2.70 7.82 8.61
N SER A 147 3.43 8.71 7.93
CA SER A 147 3.94 9.95 8.53
C SER A 147 2.84 10.98 8.75
N ARG A 148 3.04 11.83 9.76
CA ARG A 148 2.16 12.95 10.10
C ARG A 148 2.57 14.25 9.39
N PRO A 149 1.66 15.22 9.24
CA PRO A 149 2.00 16.57 8.77
C PRO A 149 3.17 17.16 9.54
N GLY A 150 4.00 17.96 8.87
CA GLY A 150 5.21 18.56 9.44
C GLY A 150 6.45 17.68 9.38
N SER A 151 6.32 16.41 9.08
CA SER A 151 7.44 15.49 8.88
C SER A 151 8.14 15.73 7.55
N LYS A 152 9.49 15.53 7.53
CA LYS A 152 10.28 15.58 6.28
C LYS A 152 9.88 14.50 5.26
N VAL A 153 9.32 13.38 5.71
CA VAL A 153 8.93 12.27 4.84
C VAL A 153 7.46 12.31 4.41
N TYR A 154 6.64 13.16 5.06
CA TYR A 154 5.24 13.37 4.67
C TYR A 154 5.13 13.83 3.21
N GLY A 155 4.25 13.22 2.42
CA GLY A 155 4.18 13.46 0.99
C GLY A 155 2.87 13.01 0.36
N ILE A 156 2.87 12.89 -0.97
CA ILE A 156 1.67 12.57 -1.77
C ILE A 156 0.96 11.30 -1.25
N LEU A 157 1.71 10.21 -1.06
CA LEU A 157 1.12 8.95 -0.58
C LEU A 157 0.58 9.06 0.84
N SER A 158 1.22 9.88 1.70
CA SER A 158 0.72 10.14 3.06
C SER A 158 -0.69 10.75 3.00
N VAL A 159 -0.85 11.86 2.26
CA VAL A 159 -2.14 12.56 2.13
C VAL A 159 -3.18 11.66 1.49
N LEU A 160 -2.88 11.10 0.31
CA LEU A 160 -3.87 10.36 -0.46
C LEU A 160 -4.35 9.09 0.23
N LEU A 161 -3.45 8.33 0.88
CA LEU A 161 -3.84 7.12 1.60
C LEU A 161 -4.55 7.45 2.91
N GLN A 162 -4.03 8.40 3.71
CA GLN A 162 -4.66 8.79 4.97
C GLN A 162 -6.02 9.48 4.79
N THR A 163 -6.34 9.94 3.58
CA THR A 163 -7.70 10.38 3.24
C THR A 163 -8.72 9.26 3.45
N TRP A 164 -8.35 8.01 3.14
CA TRP A 164 -9.26 6.87 3.10
C TRP A 164 -8.93 5.75 4.07
N TYR A 165 -7.72 5.76 4.65
CA TYR A 165 -7.22 4.70 5.52
C TYR A 165 -6.59 5.26 6.78
N ASN A 166 -6.74 4.52 7.87
CA ASN A 166 -5.87 4.62 9.03
C ASN A 166 -4.59 3.86 8.70
N CYS A 167 -3.45 4.54 8.75
CA CYS A 167 -2.16 3.99 8.35
C CYS A 167 -1.28 3.77 9.58
N GLU A 168 -0.88 2.52 9.82
CA GLU A 168 -0.09 2.12 10.98
C GLU A 168 1.25 1.52 10.52
N TYR A 169 2.34 2.04 11.06
CA TYR A 169 3.67 1.44 10.92
C TYR A 169 3.86 0.41 12.03
N LEU A 170 4.07 -0.86 11.69
CA LEU A 170 4.06 -1.94 12.65
C LEU A 170 5.46 -2.26 13.18
N PHE A 171 6.38 -2.67 12.31
CA PHE A 171 7.75 -3.03 12.71
C PHE A 171 8.75 -2.96 11.55
N ASN A 172 10.04 -2.96 11.91
CA ASN A 172 11.16 -3.01 10.95
C ASN A 172 11.56 -4.45 10.64
N VAL A 173 12.11 -4.65 9.43
CA VAL A 173 12.72 -5.91 9.02
C VAL A 173 14.12 -5.64 8.47
N GLU A 174 15.11 -6.37 8.99
CA GLU A 174 16.51 -6.17 8.65
C GLU A 174 16.89 -6.88 7.33
N PRO A 175 17.86 -6.34 6.57
CA PRO A 175 18.20 -6.87 5.24
C PRO A 175 18.71 -8.31 5.23
N HIS A 176 19.33 -8.78 6.30
CA HIS A 176 19.98 -10.11 6.35
C HIS A 176 19.00 -11.30 6.26
N VAL A 177 17.71 -11.04 6.50
CA VAL A 177 16.65 -12.07 6.41
C VAL A 177 16.15 -12.31 4.98
N PHE A 178 16.78 -11.69 3.99
CA PHE A 178 16.39 -11.83 2.58
C PHE A 178 17.49 -12.45 1.71
N THR A 179 17.09 -13.07 0.62
CA THR A 179 17.98 -13.52 -0.45
C THR A 179 17.50 -12.98 -1.82
N PRO A 180 18.32 -12.13 -2.51
CA PRO A 180 19.50 -11.45 -1.99
C PRO A 180 19.12 -10.38 -0.95
N PRO A 181 20.00 -10.00 -0.04
CA PRO A 181 19.72 -8.94 0.92
C PRO A 181 19.54 -7.59 0.19
N PRO A 182 18.49 -6.81 0.49
CA PRO A 182 18.33 -5.45 -0.02
C PRO A 182 19.37 -4.51 0.58
N LYS A 183 19.59 -3.38 -0.08
CA LYS A 183 20.52 -2.33 0.43
C LYS A 183 19.92 -1.49 1.56
N VAL A 184 18.61 -1.59 1.78
CA VAL A 184 17.86 -0.78 2.75
C VAL A 184 17.01 -1.69 3.63
N ARG A 185 16.66 -1.22 4.81
CA ARG A 185 15.69 -1.88 5.70
C ARG A 185 14.31 -1.90 5.08
N SER A 186 13.51 -2.84 5.51
CA SER A 186 12.09 -2.91 5.22
C SER A 186 11.27 -2.42 6.41
N GLY A 187 10.03 -2.04 6.14
CA GLY A 187 9.03 -1.75 7.14
C GLY A 187 7.75 -2.50 6.81
N VAL A 188 7.09 -2.99 7.83
CA VAL A 188 5.76 -3.57 7.72
C VAL A 188 4.73 -2.54 8.15
N LEU A 189 3.70 -2.35 7.34
CA LEU A 189 2.60 -1.44 7.64
C LEU A 189 1.25 -2.16 7.50
N ARG A 190 0.22 -1.55 8.07
CA ARG A 190 -1.17 -1.92 7.88
C ARG A 190 -2.00 -0.66 7.60
N LEU A 191 -2.90 -0.78 6.65
CA LEU A 191 -3.93 0.20 6.34
C LEU A 191 -5.28 -0.44 6.56
N THR A 192 -6.16 0.24 7.31
CA THR A 192 -7.57 -0.13 7.47
C THR A 192 -8.44 1.04 7.02
N ARG A 193 -9.51 0.77 6.27
CA ARG A 193 -10.44 1.80 5.81
C ARG A 193 -10.94 2.61 6.99
N ASN A 194 -10.96 3.92 6.84
CA ASN A 194 -11.57 4.82 7.81
C ASN A 194 -13.06 5.09 7.47
N ASP A 195 -13.73 5.89 8.28
CA ASP A 195 -15.17 6.14 8.14
C ASP A 195 -15.54 7.07 6.98
N ARG A 196 -14.55 7.66 6.29
CA ARG A 196 -14.81 8.56 5.17
C ARG A 196 -15.34 7.77 3.96
N LYS A 197 -16.57 8.10 3.53
CA LYS A 197 -17.21 7.49 2.36
C LYS A 197 -17.00 8.30 1.09
N GLU A 198 -16.95 9.63 1.20
CA GLU A 198 -16.82 10.56 0.08
C GLU A 198 -16.06 11.82 0.48
N LEU A 199 -15.61 12.57 -0.51
CA LEU A 199 -15.02 13.90 -0.34
C LEU A 199 -16.09 14.96 -0.65
N PRO A 200 -16.04 16.13 0.01
CA PRO A 200 -16.92 17.27 -0.30
C PRO A 200 -16.52 17.97 -1.62
N CYS A 201 -15.50 17.48 -2.31
CA CYS A 201 -14.97 17.99 -3.57
C CYS A 201 -14.72 16.85 -4.56
N ASP A 202 -14.45 17.19 -5.83
CA ASP A 202 -14.08 16.20 -6.85
C ASP A 202 -12.78 15.46 -6.46
N PRO A 203 -12.81 14.11 -6.30
CA PRO A 203 -11.64 13.32 -5.92
C PRO A 203 -10.48 13.41 -6.92
N ALA A 204 -10.76 13.59 -8.21
CA ALA A 204 -9.72 13.73 -9.23
C ALA A 204 -9.03 15.11 -9.09
N PHE A 205 -9.80 16.15 -8.81
CA PHE A 205 -9.26 17.47 -8.54
C PHE A 205 -8.44 17.49 -7.24
N PHE A 206 -8.94 16.91 -6.15
CA PHE A 206 -8.21 16.74 -4.90
C PHE A 206 -6.84 16.05 -5.13
N LYS A 207 -6.83 14.91 -5.83
CA LYS A 207 -5.59 14.19 -6.21
C LYS A 207 -4.64 15.09 -7.00
N ARG A 208 -5.16 15.92 -7.92
CA ARG A 208 -4.38 16.87 -8.72
C ARG A 208 -3.77 17.97 -7.86
N VAL A 209 -4.55 18.57 -6.96
CA VAL A 209 -4.06 19.60 -6.02
C VAL A 209 -2.92 19.05 -5.17
N VAL A 210 -3.10 17.91 -4.54
CA VAL A 210 -2.07 17.26 -3.70
C VAL A 210 -0.79 16.99 -4.51
N LYS A 211 -0.92 16.39 -5.71
CA LYS A 211 0.24 16.10 -6.57
C LYS A 211 0.98 17.38 -7.00
N THR A 212 0.25 18.43 -7.38
CA THR A 212 0.82 19.69 -7.82
C THR A 212 1.54 20.40 -6.67
N ALA A 213 0.92 20.44 -5.49
CA ALA A 213 1.52 21.04 -4.30
C ALA A 213 2.86 20.37 -3.95
N PHE A 214 2.89 19.06 -3.85
CA PHE A 214 4.10 18.30 -3.52
C PHE A 214 5.12 18.24 -4.67
N GLY A 215 4.72 18.46 -5.91
CA GLY A 215 5.64 18.60 -7.05
C GLY A 215 6.61 19.79 -6.89
N GLN A 216 6.24 20.79 -6.09
CA GLN A 216 7.06 21.95 -5.73
C GLN A 216 7.17 22.10 -4.21
N ARG A 217 7.44 21.01 -3.51
CA ARG A 217 7.41 20.87 -2.06
C ARG A 217 8.07 21.99 -1.24
N ARG A 218 9.14 22.61 -1.77
CA ARG A 218 9.85 23.69 -1.07
C ARG A 218 9.17 25.05 -1.16
N LYS A 219 8.16 25.19 -2.03
CA LYS A 219 7.40 26.44 -2.22
C LYS A 219 6.15 26.44 -1.33
N THR A 220 5.64 27.64 -1.05
CA THR A 220 4.33 27.81 -0.42
C THR A 220 3.21 27.39 -1.38
N LEU A 221 2.02 27.06 -0.87
CA LEU A 221 0.86 26.65 -1.69
C LEU A 221 0.50 27.71 -2.72
N ARG A 222 0.56 29.00 -2.37
CA ARG A 222 0.35 30.11 -3.31
C ARG A 222 1.20 29.96 -4.58
N ASN A 223 2.46 29.57 -4.41
CA ASN A 223 3.40 29.43 -5.53
C ASN A 223 3.31 28.08 -6.22
N SER A 224 3.13 26.99 -5.45
CA SER A 224 3.07 25.63 -6.03
C SER A 224 1.77 25.35 -6.76
N LEU A 225 0.65 25.98 -6.36
CA LEU A 225 -0.67 25.81 -6.97
C LEU A 225 -1.02 26.93 -7.97
N SER A 226 -0.11 27.85 -8.28
CA SER A 226 -0.38 28.99 -9.15
C SER A 226 -0.94 28.64 -10.53
N THR A 227 -0.67 27.42 -11.03
CA THR A 227 -1.22 26.92 -12.29
C THR A 227 -2.65 26.37 -12.18
N LEU A 228 -3.17 26.19 -10.97
CA LEU A 228 -4.50 25.68 -10.70
C LEU A 228 -5.47 26.74 -10.15
N ILE A 229 -4.94 27.88 -9.73
CA ILE A 229 -5.70 28.96 -9.09
C ILE A 229 -5.80 30.15 -10.06
N GLU A 230 -7.03 30.54 -10.34
CA GLU A 230 -7.29 31.73 -11.17
C GLU A 230 -6.89 33.03 -10.43
N PRO A 231 -6.37 34.05 -11.15
CA PRO A 231 -6.12 35.35 -10.55
C PRO A 231 -7.40 35.93 -9.92
N GLY A 232 -7.28 36.41 -8.68
CA GLY A 232 -8.42 36.98 -7.94
C GLY A 232 -9.31 35.94 -7.23
N SER A 233 -9.00 34.64 -7.33
CA SER A 233 -9.75 33.61 -6.60
C SER A 233 -9.73 33.87 -5.08
N PRO A 234 -10.89 33.73 -4.37
CA PRO A 234 -10.97 33.89 -2.91
C PRO A 234 -10.00 32.99 -2.14
N VAL A 235 -9.66 31.82 -2.70
CA VAL A 235 -8.72 30.86 -2.08
C VAL A 235 -7.34 31.48 -1.84
N LEU A 236 -6.95 32.50 -2.61
CA LEU A 236 -5.68 33.22 -2.44
C LEU A 236 -5.58 33.96 -1.10
N SER A 237 -6.71 34.22 -0.43
CA SER A 237 -6.79 34.82 0.90
C SER A 237 -6.82 33.78 2.02
N SER A 238 -6.84 32.49 1.70
CA SER A 238 -6.82 31.42 2.70
C SER A 238 -5.47 31.41 3.45
N ARG A 239 -5.55 31.11 4.74
CA ARG A 239 -4.37 30.93 5.62
C ARG A 239 -3.39 29.89 5.10
N PHE A 240 -3.86 28.90 4.38
CA PHE A 240 -3.03 27.82 3.83
C PHE A 240 -2.08 28.29 2.73
N MET A 241 -2.39 29.37 2.04
CA MET A 241 -1.60 29.83 0.89
C MET A 241 -0.17 30.24 1.25
N THR A 242 0.11 30.55 2.50
CA THR A 242 1.45 30.88 3.00
C THR A 242 2.22 29.64 3.51
N GLU A 243 1.52 28.52 3.69
CA GLU A 243 2.12 27.28 4.17
C GLU A 243 2.75 26.47 3.04
N ARG A 244 3.66 25.55 3.40
CA ARG A 244 4.19 24.51 2.51
C ARG A 244 3.33 23.26 2.57
N PRO A 245 3.25 22.46 1.50
CA PRO A 245 2.36 21.28 1.44
C PRO A 245 2.60 20.25 2.57
N GLU A 246 3.85 20.09 3.04
CA GLU A 246 4.12 19.17 4.14
C GLU A 246 3.56 19.62 5.51
N ARG A 247 3.09 20.85 5.63
CA ARG A 247 2.49 21.37 6.87
C ARG A 247 1.00 21.04 6.99
N LEU A 248 0.34 20.83 5.85
CA LEU A 248 -1.11 20.62 5.84
C LEU A 248 -1.46 19.17 6.17
N SER A 249 -2.45 19.03 7.05
CA SER A 249 -3.16 17.77 7.29
C SER A 249 -4.02 17.38 6.08
N VAL A 250 -4.57 16.16 6.11
CA VAL A 250 -5.54 15.71 5.11
C VAL A 250 -6.76 16.62 5.08
N GLU A 251 -7.30 16.98 6.25
CA GLU A 251 -8.48 17.84 6.36
C GLU A 251 -8.24 19.23 5.79
N GLU A 252 -7.06 19.81 6.05
CA GLU A 252 -6.67 21.11 5.51
C GLU A 252 -6.44 21.09 4.00
N PHE A 253 -6.13 19.93 3.40
CA PHE A 253 -6.12 19.78 1.94
C PHE A 253 -7.52 19.61 1.35
N ILE A 254 -8.47 19.09 2.12
CA ILE A 254 -9.87 18.92 1.70
C ILE A 254 -10.62 20.26 1.76
N GLU A 255 -10.35 21.10 2.77
CA GLU A 255 -10.88 22.46 2.91
C GLU A 255 -10.48 23.37 1.74
#